data_15ab9083484a4d8e7f5f890b3455f9f0
#
_entry.id   15ab9083484a4d8e7f5f890b3455f9f0
#
_cell.length_a   1.000
_cell.length_b   1.000
_cell.length_c   1.000
_cell.angle_alpha   90.00
_cell.angle_beta   90.00
_cell.angle_gamma   90.00
#
_symmetry.space_group_name_H-M   'P 1'
#
loop_
_entity.id
_entity.type
_entity.pdbx_description
1 polymer ?
#
loop_
_entity_poly.entity_id
_entity_poly.type
_entity_poly.pdbx_seq_one_letter_code
_entity_poly.pdbx_strand_id
1 'polypeptide(L)'
;MAQATVSKFFDSYAADFDAIYGTKNTMLNRLLNRYLRASMRIRFEKVLASCDPIEGKSVIDIGSGPGHFAISLARKGADHVLGIDFAEGMNELASRHAEQAGVADRCRFDFGDFLEYEIPEQFDYAVVMGFMDYIADPSTVIRKVLLATRAKAMFSFPAAGGFLAWQRKRRYRKRCELYMYTAGQLEELFSQAGDHSVRIEPIARDFFVTVTIDGSST
;
A
#
# COMPACT_ATOMS: atom_id res chain seq x y z
N MET A 1 17.31 -1.90 -13.48
CA MET A 1 18.10 -2.77 -12.59
C MET A 1 17.60 -2.75 -11.13
N ALA A 2 17.22 -1.62 -10.55
CA ALA A 2 16.69 -1.57 -9.17
C ALA A 2 15.39 -2.36 -8.98
N GLN A 3 14.43 -2.24 -9.88
CA GLN A 3 13.13 -2.94 -9.82
C GLN A 3 13.26 -4.46 -9.90
N ALA A 4 14.13 -5.00 -10.78
CA ALA A 4 14.36 -6.45 -10.88
C ALA A 4 14.95 -7.06 -9.58
N THR A 5 15.68 -6.26 -8.80
CA THR A 5 16.24 -6.68 -7.50
C THR A 5 15.14 -6.67 -6.43
N VAL A 6 14.23 -5.70 -6.48
CA VAL A 6 13.09 -5.58 -5.57
C VAL A 6 12.07 -6.69 -5.86
N SER A 7 11.77 -7.01 -7.14
CA SER A 7 10.89 -8.12 -7.53
C SER A 7 11.39 -9.45 -6.97
N LYS A 8 12.64 -9.84 -7.26
CA LYS A 8 13.24 -11.09 -6.76
C LYS A 8 13.24 -11.19 -5.23
N PHE A 9 13.37 -10.05 -4.54
CA PHE A 9 13.26 -10.01 -3.09
C PHE A 9 11.85 -10.37 -2.63
N PHE A 10 10.82 -9.78 -3.25
CA PHE A 10 9.42 -10.06 -2.86
C PHE A 10 8.96 -11.44 -3.29
N ASP A 11 9.42 -11.98 -4.42
CA ASP A 11 9.14 -13.38 -4.82
C ASP A 11 9.72 -14.39 -3.82
N SER A 12 10.96 -14.16 -3.36
CA SER A 12 11.55 -14.99 -2.30
C SER A 12 10.89 -14.78 -0.93
N TYR A 13 10.33 -13.59 -0.71
CA TYR A 13 9.69 -13.19 0.53
C TYR A 13 8.24 -13.67 0.63
N ALA A 14 7.57 -13.95 -0.51
CA ALA A 14 6.24 -14.54 -0.52
C ALA A 14 6.20 -15.90 0.20
N ALA A 15 7.24 -16.72 0.01
CA ALA A 15 7.39 -18.00 0.70
C ALA A 15 7.69 -17.84 2.21
N ASP A 16 8.38 -16.77 2.59
CA ASP A 16 8.73 -16.45 3.98
C ASP A 16 7.71 -15.55 4.68
N PHE A 17 6.76 -14.97 3.96
CA PHE A 17 5.79 -14.02 4.52
C PHE A 17 4.88 -14.71 5.56
N ASP A 18 4.44 -15.92 5.29
CA ASP A 18 3.74 -16.76 6.26
C ASP A 18 4.64 -17.16 7.45
N ALA A 19 5.96 -17.32 7.21
CA ALA A 19 6.93 -17.63 8.26
C ALA A 19 7.27 -16.42 9.15
N ILE A 20 7.12 -15.18 8.69
CA ILE A 20 7.30 -13.96 9.50
C ILE A 20 6.12 -13.73 10.45
N TYR A 21 4.93 -14.21 10.09
CA TYR A 21 3.80 -14.34 10.99
C TYR A 21 3.93 -15.56 11.92
N GLY A 22 4.86 -16.48 11.65
CA GLY A 22 5.21 -17.66 12.44
C GLY A 22 6.26 -17.39 13.54
N THR A 23 6.20 -18.17 14.57
CA THR A 23 6.83 -18.08 15.88
C THR A 23 8.32 -18.43 15.97
N LYS A 24 9.27 -17.59 15.53
CA LYS A 24 10.66 -17.68 16.03
C LYS A 24 11.03 -16.41 16.79
N ASN A 25 10.95 -16.46 18.13
CA ASN A 25 10.99 -15.31 19.03
C ASN A 25 12.21 -15.27 19.93
N THR A 26 13.14 -14.32 19.66
CA THR A 26 13.90 -13.69 20.74
C THR A 26 13.11 -12.53 21.34
N MET A 27 13.28 -12.21 22.63
CA MET A 27 12.53 -11.18 23.36
C MET A 27 12.58 -9.80 22.67
N LEU A 28 13.73 -9.46 22.08
CA LEU A 28 13.94 -8.22 21.29
C LEU A 28 13.12 -8.22 20.01
N ASN A 29 13.04 -9.36 19.31
CA ASN A 29 12.20 -9.51 18.11
C ASN A 29 10.70 -9.42 18.44
N ARG A 30 10.30 -9.84 19.65
CA ARG A 30 8.91 -9.76 20.11
C ARG A 30 8.45 -8.31 20.29
N LEU A 31 9.31 -7.45 20.86
CA LEU A 31 9.02 -6.02 21.03
C LEU A 31 8.99 -5.29 19.68
N LEU A 32 9.98 -5.57 18.81
CA LEU A 32 10.07 -5.00 17.46
C LEU A 32 8.89 -5.44 16.58
N ASN A 33 8.53 -6.73 16.62
CA ASN A 33 7.39 -7.28 15.90
C ASN A 33 6.06 -6.71 16.43
N ARG A 34 5.95 -6.47 17.75
CA ARG A 34 4.78 -5.80 18.34
C ARG A 34 4.59 -4.39 17.78
N TYR A 35 5.69 -3.64 17.60
CA TYR A 35 5.65 -2.28 17.04
C TYR A 35 5.37 -2.27 15.52
N LEU A 36 5.94 -3.22 14.78
CA LEU A 36 5.69 -3.42 13.37
C LEU A 36 4.22 -3.81 13.11
N ARG A 37 3.72 -4.76 13.90
CA ARG A 37 2.31 -5.19 13.85
C ARG A 37 1.35 -4.06 14.21
N ALA A 38 1.71 -3.19 15.16
CA ALA A 38 0.90 -2.03 15.53
C ALA A 38 0.77 -1.04 14.34
N SER A 39 1.87 -0.72 13.64
CA SER A 39 1.84 0.15 12.47
C SER A 39 1.00 -0.45 11.33
N MET A 40 1.14 -1.75 11.07
CA MET A 40 0.35 -2.43 10.06
C MET A 40 -1.14 -2.44 10.42
N ARG A 41 -1.48 -2.69 11.70
CA ARG A 41 -2.86 -2.67 12.16
C ARG A 41 -3.48 -1.28 12.05
N ILE A 42 -2.76 -0.23 12.44
CA ILE A 42 -3.25 1.15 12.33
C ILE A 42 -3.51 1.52 10.87
N ARG A 43 -2.59 1.18 9.95
CA ARG A 43 -2.81 1.40 8.51
C ARG A 43 -4.05 0.65 8.02
N PHE A 44 -4.20 -0.61 8.43
CA PHE A 44 -5.33 -1.44 8.04
C PHE A 44 -6.66 -0.86 8.52
N GLU A 45 -6.76 -0.50 9.80
CA GLU A 45 -7.95 0.13 10.39
C GLU A 45 -8.29 1.47 9.69
N LYS A 46 -7.27 2.29 9.41
CA LYS A 46 -7.46 3.58 8.73
C LYS A 46 -7.92 3.42 7.27
N VAL A 47 -7.38 2.48 6.51
CA VAL A 47 -7.85 2.20 5.15
C VAL A 47 -9.31 1.78 5.18
N LEU A 48 -9.68 0.82 6.03
CA LEU A 48 -11.07 0.35 6.12
C LEU A 48 -12.04 1.47 6.54
N ALA A 49 -11.63 2.36 7.42
CA ALA A 49 -12.43 3.52 7.83
C ALA A 49 -12.51 4.60 6.73
N SER A 50 -11.43 4.80 5.95
CA SER A 50 -11.39 5.80 4.87
C SER A 50 -12.24 5.40 3.66
N CYS A 51 -12.43 4.10 3.45
CA CYS A 51 -13.26 3.53 2.39
C CYS A 51 -14.74 3.40 2.78
N ASP A 52 -15.17 3.97 3.89
CA ASP A 52 -16.58 3.92 4.31
C ASP A 52 -17.37 5.10 3.69
N PRO A 53 -18.57 4.86 3.07
CA PRO A 53 -19.23 3.58 2.78
C PRO A 53 -18.59 2.81 1.62
N ILE A 54 -18.42 1.49 1.79
CA ILE A 54 -17.72 0.62 0.83
C ILE A 54 -18.67 -0.21 -0.05
N GLU A 55 -19.93 -0.39 0.36
CA GLU A 55 -20.91 -1.17 -0.38
C GLU A 55 -21.10 -0.65 -1.81
N GLY A 56 -20.95 -1.54 -2.79
CA GLY A 56 -21.09 -1.23 -4.21
C GLY A 56 -19.96 -0.35 -4.77
N LYS A 57 -18.87 -0.15 -4.04
CA LYS A 57 -17.72 0.66 -4.46
C LYS A 57 -16.62 -0.18 -5.09
N SER A 58 -15.92 0.42 -6.04
CA SER A 58 -14.74 -0.16 -6.68
C SER A 58 -13.44 0.31 -6.02
N VAL A 59 -12.46 -0.59 -5.93
CA VAL A 59 -11.17 -0.31 -5.28
C VAL A 59 -10.01 -0.78 -6.15
N ILE A 60 -8.95 0.04 -6.22
CA ILE A 60 -7.65 -0.38 -6.73
C ILE A 60 -6.63 -0.44 -5.58
N ASP A 61 -5.95 -1.58 -5.42
CA ASP A 61 -4.92 -1.84 -4.40
C ASP A 61 -3.54 -1.96 -5.09
N ILE A 62 -2.72 -0.94 -4.96
CA ILE A 62 -1.45 -0.79 -5.66
C ILE A 62 -0.30 -1.27 -4.76
N GLY A 63 0.46 -2.25 -5.24
CA GLY A 63 1.38 -3.03 -4.43
C GLY A 63 0.61 -3.92 -3.47
N SER A 64 -0.40 -4.64 -3.99
CA SER A 64 -1.38 -5.40 -3.21
C SER A 64 -0.75 -6.52 -2.38
N GLY A 65 0.46 -6.98 -2.74
CA GLY A 65 1.12 -8.08 -2.07
C GLY A 65 0.20 -9.31 -1.96
N PRO A 66 0.06 -9.91 -0.77
CA PRO A 66 -0.80 -11.09 -0.57
C PRO A 66 -2.31 -10.76 -0.47
N GLY A 67 -2.74 -9.58 -0.88
CA GLY A 67 -4.14 -9.19 -1.04
C GLY A 67 -4.88 -8.80 0.25
N HIS A 68 -4.19 -8.48 1.34
CA HIS A 68 -4.86 -8.25 2.63
C HIS A 68 -5.88 -7.12 2.62
N PHE A 69 -5.56 -5.98 1.99
CA PHE A 69 -6.50 -4.85 1.88
C PHE A 69 -7.62 -5.19 0.89
N ALA A 70 -7.27 -5.66 -0.29
CA ALA A 70 -8.23 -6.04 -1.33
C ALA A 70 -9.31 -7.02 -0.81
N ILE A 71 -8.89 -8.12 -0.20
CA ILE A 71 -9.77 -9.17 0.34
C ILE A 71 -10.66 -8.61 1.47
N SER A 72 -10.08 -7.78 2.34
CA SER A 72 -10.84 -7.23 3.46
C SER A 72 -11.90 -6.22 3.01
N LEU A 73 -11.60 -5.40 1.98
CA LEU A 73 -12.56 -4.47 1.39
C LEU A 73 -13.65 -5.21 0.62
N ALA A 74 -13.31 -6.26 -0.14
CA ALA A 74 -14.28 -7.14 -0.78
C ALA A 74 -15.23 -7.81 0.24
N ARG A 75 -14.70 -8.30 1.38
CA ARG A 75 -15.52 -8.86 2.47
C ARG A 75 -16.44 -7.83 3.14
N LYS A 76 -16.06 -6.55 3.12
CA LYS A 76 -16.88 -5.44 3.64
C LYS A 76 -17.92 -4.94 2.65
N GLY A 77 -17.99 -5.48 1.43
CA GLY A 77 -19.03 -5.14 0.46
C GLY A 77 -18.54 -4.34 -0.75
N ALA A 78 -17.23 -4.19 -0.97
CA ALA A 78 -16.76 -3.67 -2.24
C ALA A 78 -17.30 -4.52 -3.39
N ASP A 79 -17.75 -3.87 -4.46
CA ASP A 79 -18.30 -4.53 -5.64
C ASP A 79 -17.21 -5.28 -6.39
N HIS A 80 -16.12 -4.61 -6.67
CA HIS A 80 -14.93 -5.22 -7.22
C HIS A 80 -13.64 -4.55 -6.75
N VAL A 81 -12.58 -5.33 -6.64
CA VAL A 81 -11.26 -4.88 -6.21
C VAL A 81 -10.19 -5.39 -7.18
N LEU A 82 -9.41 -4.46 -7.76
CA LEU A 82 -8.24 -4.77 -8.57
C LEU A 82 -6.97 -4.61 -7.72
N GLY A 83 -6.26 -5.70 -7.47
CA GLY A 83 -4.91 -5.69 -6.90
C GLY A 83 -3.86 -5.71 -8.01
N ILE A 84 -2.83 -4.89 -7.91
CA ILE A 84 -1.69 -4.88 -8.83
C ILE A 84 -0.41 -5.07 -8.04
N ASP A 85 0.38 -6.08 -8.40
CA ASP A 85 1.70 -6.29 -7.82
C ASP A 85 2.68 -6.78 -8.89
N PHE A 86 3.94 -6.37 -8.78
CA PHE A 86 5.00 -6.77 -9.72
C PHE A 86 5.70 -8.08 -9.32
N ALA A 87 5.29 -8.72 -8.23
CA ALA A 87 5.76 -10.03 -7.78
C ALA A 87 4.70 -11.09 -8.09
N GLU A 88 4.98 -11.98 -9.05
CA GLU A 88 4.04 -13.01 -9.50
C GLU A 88 3.61 -13.93 -8.35
N GLY A 89 4.56 -14.34 -7.48
CA GLY A 89 4.26 -15.17 -6.32
C GLY A 89 3.32 -14.48 -5.31
N MET A 90 3.31 -13.13 -5.23
CA MET A 90 2.35 -12.41 -4.40
C MET A 90 0.94 -12.45 -4.98
N ASN A 91 0.79 -12.30 -6.29
CA ASN A 91 -0.51 -12.37 -6.97
C ASN A 91 -1.14 -13.78 -6.87
N GLU A 92 -0.33 -14.82 -7.02
CA GLU A 92 -0.80 -16.20 -6.79
C GLU A 92 -1.25 -16.42 -5.33
N LEU A 93 -0.49 -15.88 -4.36
CA LEU A 93 -0.84 -15.97 -2.95
C LEU A 93 -2.12 -15.19 -2.66
N ALA A 94 -2.28 -13.98 -3.21
CA ALA A 94 -3.47 -13.15 -3.07
C ALA A 94 -4.71 -13.84 -3.63
N SER A 95 -4.60 -14.45 -4.81
CA SER A 95 -5.69 -15.22 -5.45
C SER A 95 -6.14 -16.39 -4.57
N ARG A 96 -5.20 -17.17 -4.05
CA ARG A 96 -5.51 -18.27 -3.11
C ARG A 96 -6.18 -17.78 -1.82
N HIS A 97 -5.72 -16.64 -1.28
CA HIS A 97 -6.33 -16.03 -0.09
C HIS A 97 -7.77 -15.54 -0.38
N ALA A 98 -8.03 -14.98 -1.56
CA ALA A 98 -9.37 -14.54 -1.95
C ALA A 98 -10.34 -15.73 -2.11
N GLU A 99 -9.88 -16.85 -2.69
CA GLU A 99 -10.63 -18.11 -2.75
C GLU A 99 -10.98 -18.62 -1.35
N GLN A 100 -9.99 -18.70 -0.45
CA GLN A 100 -10.19 -19.13 0.92
C GLN A 100 -11.13 -18.23 1.72
N ALA A 101 -11.13 -16.93 1.37
CA ALA A 101 -12.01 -15.94 2.00
C ALA A 101 -13.42 -15.88 1.39
N GLY A 102 -13.68 -16.61 0.29
CA GLY A 102 -14.97 -16.62 -0.41
C GLY A 102 -15.30 -15.32 -1.13
N VAL A 103 -14.28 -14.60 -1.63
CA VAL A 103 -14.43 -13.30 -2.34
C VAL A 103 -13.66 -13.26 -3.67
N ALA A 104 -13.30 -14.41 -4.21
CA ALA A 104 -12.56 -14.50 -5.47
C ALA A 104 -13.33 -13.92 -6.68
N ASP A 105 -14.65 -13.94 -6.62
CA ASP A 105 -15.55 -13.35 -7.61
C ASP A 105 -15.49 -11.83 -7.66
N ARG A 106 -15.01 -11.18 -6.59
CA ARG A 106 -14.89 -9.73 -6.43
C ARG A 106 -13.45 -9.22 -6.42
N CYS A 107 -12.46 -10.10 -6.36
CA CYS A 107 -11.05 -9.75 -6.33
C CYS A 107 -10.34 -10.24 -7.59
N ARG A 108 -9.72 -9.32 -8.31
CA ARG A 108 -8.81 -9.63 -9.41
C ARG A 108 -7.40 -9.19 -9.02
N PHE A 109 -6.38 -10.03 -9.27
CA PHE A 109 -4.98 -9.72 -9.01
C PHE A 109 -4.19 -9.84 -10.30
N ASP A 110 -3.62 -8.71 -10.74
CA ASP A 110 -2.87 -8.61 -11.97
C ASP A 110 -1.37 -8.41 -11.68
N PHE A 111 -0.56 -9.16 -12.40
CA PHE A 111 0.89 -8.98 -12.41
C PHE A 111 1.26 -7.80 -13.30
N GLY A 112 2.06 -6.87 -12.77
CA GLY A 112 2.57 -5.75 -13.56
C GLY A 112 3.27 -4.67 -12.76
N ASP A 113 4.12 -3.91 -13.44
CA ASP A 113 4.63 -2.66 -12.91
C ASP A 113 3.54 -1.60 -12.97
N PHE A 114 3.14 -1.07 -11.82
CA PHE A 114 2.07 -0.07 -11.77
C PHE A 114 2.33 1.13 -12.69
N LEU A 115 3.57 1.57 -12.85
CA LEU A 115 3.89 2.72 -13.71
C LEU A 115 3.62 2.43 -15.20
N GLU A 116 3.81 1.19 -15.63
CA GLU A 116 3.58 0.73 -17.01
C GLU A 116 2.18 0.13 -17.21
N TYR A 117 1.51 -0.26 -16.12
CA TYR A 117 0.20 -0.91 -16.17
C TYR A 117 -0.89 0.03 -16.69
N GLU A 118 -1.65 -0.39 -17.71
CA GLU A 118 -2.82 0.33 -18.21
C GLU A 118 -4.02 0.08 -17.29
N ILE A 119 -4.42 1.12 -16.56
CA ILE A 119 -5.56 1.03 -15.64
C ILE A 119 -6.85 1.04 -16.47
N PRO A 120 -7.70 0.00 -16.36
CA PRO A 120 -8.82 -0.19 -17.28
C PRO A 120 -9.96 0.80 -17.07
N GLU A 121 -10.06 1.36 -15.86
CA GLU A 121 -11.17 2.25 -15.47
C GLU A 121 -10.76 3.11 -14.27
N GLN A 122 -11.59 4.06 -13.89
CA GLN A 122 -11.44 4.76 -12.62
C GLN A 122 -12.13 3.98 -11.50
N PHE A 123 -11.52 3.99 -10.31
CA PHE A 123 -12.00 3.35 -9.11
C PHE A 123 -12.52 4.38 -8.10
N ASP A 124 -13.48 4.02 -7.27
CA ASP A 124 -13.95 4.92 -6.20
C ASP A 124 -12.83 5.19 -5.20
N TYR A 125 -12.07 4.15 -4.83
CA TYR A 125 -10.98 4.24 -3.86
C TYR A 125 -9.69 3.66 -4.39
N ALA A 126 -8.56 4.30 -4.03
CA ALA A 126 -7.22 3.76 -4.27
C ALA A 126 -6.49 3.54 -2.95
N VAL A 127 -5.85 2.37 -2.81
CA VAL A 127 -5.04 1.96 -1.66
C VAL A 127 -3.59 1.79 -2.10
N VAL A 128 -2.65 2.50 -1.46
CA VAL A 128 -1.21 2.50 -1.80
C VAL A 128 -0.41 2.32 -0.51
N MET A 129 -0.40 1.09 0.03
CA MET A 129 0.17 0.82 1.34
C MET A 129 1.50 0.05 1.27
N GLY A 130 2.57 0.67 1.77
CA GLY A 130 3.91 0.07 1.78
C GLY A 130 4.58 0.02 0.40
N PHE A 131 4.08 0.75 -0.56
CA PHE A 131 4.56 0.86 -1.93
C PHE A 131 5.53 2.03 -2.10
N MET A 132 5.21 3.20 -1.54
CA MET A 132 5.97 4.45 -1.68
C MET A 132 7.38 4.40 -1.05
N ASP A 133 7.66 3.39 -0.27
CA ASP A 133 8.97 3.11 0.33
C ASP A 133 10.08 2.91 -0.73
N TYR A 134 9.70 2.40 -1.90
CA TYR A 134 10.60 1.92 -2.96
C TYR A 134 10.57 2.78 -4.23
N ILE A 135 9.83 3.88 -4.21
CA ILE A 135 9.56 4.71 -5.39
C ILE A 135 10.50 5.92 -5.39
N ALA A 136 11.33 6.03 -6.43
CA ALA A 136 12.26 7.13 -6.62
C ALA A 136 11.55 8.43 -7.05
N ASP A 137 10.52 8.31 -7.87
CA ASP A 137 9.67 9.43 -8.31
C ASP A 137 8.23 9.26 -7.80
N PRO A 138 7.95 9.73 -6.59
CA PRO A 138 6.62 9.63 -6.00
C PRO A 138 5.58 10.49 -6.74
N SER A 139 5.99 11.58 -7.40
CA SER A 139 5.07 12.51 -8.08
C SER A 139 4.34 11.82 -9.23
N THR A 140 5.05 11.01 -10.02
CA THR A 140 4.46 10.27 -11.14
C THR A 140 3.47 9.23 -10.64
N VAL A 141 3.79 8.49 -9.56
CA VAL A 141 2.86 7.54 -8.95
C VAL A 141 1.62 8.25 -8.43
N ILE A 142 1.78 9.30 -7.63
CA ILE A 142 0.66 10.05 -7.06
C ILE A 142 -0.28 10.53 -8.16
N ARG A 143 0.26 11.17 -9.21
CA ARG A 143 -0.55 11.67 -10.33
C ARG A 143 -1.34 10.54 -11.00
N LYS A 144 -0.69 9.41 -11.28
CA LYS A 144 -1.35 8.25 -11.90
C LYS A 144 -2.46 7.67 -11.02
N VAL A 145 -2.23 7.58 -9.71
CA VAL A 145 -3.24 7.13 -8.74
C VAL A 145 -4.42 8.09 -8.69
N LEU A 146 -4.19 9.40 -8.60
CA LEU A 146 -5.26 10.39 -8.52
C LEU A 146 -6.12 10.40 -9.80
N LEU A 147 -5.50 10.26 -10.99
CA LEU A 147 -6.24 10.13 -12.25
C LEU A 147 -7.11 8.88 -12.31
N ALA A 148 -6.71 7.80 -11.64
CA ALA A 148 -7.45 6.55 -11.56
C ALA A 148 -8.49 6.51 -10.45
N THR A 149 -8.65 7.58 -9.66
CA THR A 149 -9.48 7.60 -8.45
C THR A 149 -10.59 8.64 -8.56
N ARG A 150 -11.82 8.27 -8.19
CA ARG A 150 -12.98 9.18 -8.21
C ARG A 150 -13.22 9.87 -6.86
N ALA A 151 -13.00 9.18 -5.75
CA ALA A 151 -13.38 9.70 -4.43
C ALA A 151 -12.20 9.90 -3.48
N LYS A 152 -11.50 8.84 -3.10
CA LYS A 152 -10.38 8.95 -2.14
C LYS A 152 -9.22 8.05 -2.51
N ALA A 153 -8.00 8.59 -2.39
CA ALA A 153 -6.77 7.83 -2.46
C ALA A 153 -6.05 7.84 -1.11
N MET A 154 -5.61 6.67 -0.64
CA MET A 154 -4.89 6.51 0.62
C MET A 154 -3.47 6.02 0.35
N PHE A 155 -2.50 6.70 0.95
CA PHE A 155 -1.09 6.37 0.82
C PHE A 155 -0.44 6.15 2.19
N SER A 156 0.61 5.32 2.24
CA SER A 156 1.52 5.31 3.36
C SER A 156 2.94 5.67 2.91
N PHE A 157 3.57 6.58 3.66
CA PHE A 157 4.94 7.01 3.42
C PHE A 157 5.78 6.75 4.67
N PRO A 158 6.99 6.19 4.54
CA PRO A 158 7.87 6.00 5.69
C PRO A 158 8.38 7.35 6.20
N ALA A 159 8.22 7.57 7.50
CA ALA A 159 8.65 8.81 8.12
C ALA A 159 10.18 8.88 8.22
N ALA A 160 10.74 10.02 7.81
CA ALA A 160 12.14 10.36 8.01
C ALA A 160 12.39 10.80 9.47
N GLY A 161 13.60 10.53 9.96
CA GLY A 161 14.06 10.98 11.28
C GLY A 161 13.88 9.97 12.41
N GLY A 162 14.63 10.18 13.49
CA GLY A 162 14.61 9.35 14.68
C GLY A 162 15.32 7.99 14.54
N PHE A 163 15.43 7.28 15.67
CA PHE A 163 16.12 6.00 15.77
C PHE A 163 15.50 4.90 14.90
N LEU A 164 14.18 4.87 14.78
CA LEU A 164 13.45 3.86 14.02
C LEU A 164 13.67 4.00 12.50
N ALA A 165 13.78 5.22 11.98
CA ALA A 165 14.12 5.48 10.59
C ALA A 165 15.56 5.05 10.29
N TRP A 166 16.51 5.38 11.17
CA TRP A 166 17.89 4.93 11.05
C TRP A 166 18.01 3.40 11.04
N GLN A 167 17.32 2.72 11.96
CA GLN A 167 17.29 1.26 12.04
C GLN A 167 16.72 0.65 10.76
N ARG A 168 15.61 1.23 10.23
CA ARG A 168 14.99 0.80 8.97
C ARG A 168 15.98 0.94 7.82
N LYS A 169 16.58 2.11 7.64
CA LYS A 169 17.59 2.37 6.60
C LYS A 169 18.79 1.40 6.70
N ARG A 170 19.28 1.11 7.92
CA ARG A 170 20.35 0.12 8.13
C ARG A 170 19.95 -1.30 7.74
N ARG A 171 18.71 -1.72 8.07
CA ARG A 171 18.18 -3.06 7.79
C ARG A 171 18.05 -3.32 6.28
N TYR A 172 17.67 -2.31 5.52
CA TYR A 172 17.42 -2.43 4.08
C TYR A 172 18.60 -2.03 3.21
N ARG A 173 19.65 -1.41 3.77
CA ARG A 173 20.82 -0.90 3.03
C ARG A 173 21.47 -1.87 2.04
N LYS A 174 21.38 -3.19 2.29
CA LYS A 174 21.93 -4.24 1.44
C LYS A 174 20.91 -4.88 0.50
N ARG A 175 19.63 -4.48 0.58
CA ARG A 175 18.51 -5.15 -0.10
C ARG A 175 17.88 -4.27 -1.16
N CYS A 176 17.55 -3.02 -0.81
CA CYS A 176 16.94 -2.05 -1.70
C CYS A 176 17.13 -0.63 -1.17
N GLU A 177 17.02 0.35 -2.05
CA GLU A 177 16.96 1.75 -1.66
C GLU A 177 15.60 2.05 -1.02
N LEU A 178 15.62 2.81 0.08
CA LEU A 178 14.41 3.25 0.77
C LEU A 178 14.32 4.76 0.76
N TYR A 179 13.18 5.26 0.32
CA TYR A 179 12.84 6.67 0.32
C TYR A 179 12.01 6.99 1.57
N MET A 180 12.41 8.02 2.32
CA MET A 180 11.77 8.43 3.56
C MET A 180 11.43 9.91 3.49
N TYR A 181 10.32 10.30 4.12
CA TYR A 181 9.73 11.60 3.95
C TYR A 181 9.54 12.32 5.29
N THR A 182 9.67 13.64 5.28
CA THR A 182 9.18 14.53 6.34
C THR A 182 7.76 15.00 6.02
N ALA A 183 7.03 15.52 7.00
CA ALA A 183 5.70 16.08 6.75
C ALA A 183 5.73 17.21 5.73
N GLY A 184 6.69 18.15 5.84
CA GLY A 184 6.83 19.26 4.89
C GLY A 184 7.13 18.82 3.45
N GLN A 185 7.92 17.75 3.27
CA GLN A 185 8.13 17.17 1.92
C GLN A 185 6.85 16.57 1.34
N LEU A 186 6.02 15.96 2.17
CA LEU A 186 4.72 15.43 1.72
C LEU A 186 3.74 16.57 1.40
N GLU A 187 3.70 17.62 2.22
CA GLU A 187 2.90 18.82 1.94
C GLU A 187 3.27 19.44 0.58
N GLU A 188 4.57 19.63 0.32
CA GLU A 188 5.07 20.12 -0.96
C GLU A 188 4.72 19.18 -2.11
N LEU A 189 4.93 17.87 -1.94
CA LEU A 189 4.66 16.85 -2.95
C LEU A 189 3.18 16.83 -3.37
N PHE A 190 2.26 16.89 -2.41
CA PHE A 190 0.83 16.86 -2.69
C PHE A 190 0.29 18.22 -3.16
N SER A 191 0.90 19.34 -2.79
CA SER A 191 0.52 20.66 -3.33
C SER A 191 0.73 20.76 -4.85
N GLN A 192 1.65 19.97 -5.39
CA GLN A 192 1.92 19.90 -6.84
C GLN A 192 1.02 18.93 -7.60
N ALA A 193 0.23 18.11 -6.87
CA ALA A 193 -0.56 17.03 -7.46
C ALA A 193 -1.97 17.46 -7.91
N GLY A 194 -2.36 18.71 -7.67
CA GLY A 194 -3.66 19.28 -8.02
C GLY A 194 -4.39 19.88 -6.81
N ASP A 195 -5.53 20.49 -7.08
CA ASP A 195 -6.38 21.10 -6.04
C ASP A 195 -7.29 20.01 -5.43
N HIS A 196 -6.77 19.33 -4.42
CA HIS A 196 -7.43 18.24 -3.69
C HIS A 196 -7.34 18.47 -2.19
N SER A 197 -8.31 18.00 -1.44
CA SER A 197 -8.23 18.00 0.02
C SER A 197 -7.26 16.91 0.49
N VAL A 198 -6.14 17.30 1.09
CA VAL A 198 -5.08 16.39 1.53
C VAL A 198 -4.97 16.42 3.06
N ARG A 199 -5.02 15.25 3.67
CA ARG A 199 -4.82 15.06 5.11
C ARG A 199 -3.60 14.17 5.35
N ILE A 200 -2.59 14.68 6.04
CA ILE A 200 -1.36 13.98 6.39
C ILE A 200 -1.36 13.71 7.91
N GLU A 201 -1.31 12.45 8.30
CA GLU A 201 -1.37 12.03 9.70
C GLU A 201 -0.16 11.16 10.04
N PRO A 202 0.62 11.49 11.09
CA PRO A 202 1.67 10.61 11.56
C PRO A 202 1.06 9.35 12.21
N ILE A 203 1.56 8.18 11.80
CA ILE A 203 1.15 6.89 12.35
C ILE A 203 2.40 6.07 12.69
N ALA A 204 2.65 5.86 13.97
CA ALA A 204 3.82 5.13 14.46
C ALA A 204 5.14 5.60 13.80
N ARG A 205 5.59 4.98 12.73
CA ARG A 205 6.82 5.28 12.00
C ARG A 205 6.61 5.66 10.53
N ASP A 206 5.37 5.91 10.17
CA ASP A 206 4.96 6.27 8.81
C ASP A 206 4.03 7.48 8.85
N PHE A 207 3.76 8.07 7.71
CA PHE A 207 2.64 8.97 7.51
C PHE A 207 1.53 8.22 6.76
N PHE A 208 0.31 8.44 7.18
CA PHE A 208 -0.89 8.07 6.44
C PHE A 208 -1.43 9.31 5.76
N VAL A 209 -1.54 9.27 4.44
CA VAL A 209 -2.04 10.39 3.65
C VAL A 209 -3.35 9.99 3.01
N THR A 210 -4.38 10.79 3.23
CA THR A 210 -5.67 10.67 2.55
C THR A 210 -5.85 11.86 1.62
N VAL A 211 -6.07 11.59 0.36
CA VAL A 211 -6.45 12.58 -0.65
C VAL A 211 -7.91 12.37 -0.98
N THR A 212 -8.73 13.40 -0.76
CA THR A 212 -10.13 13.40 -1.21
C THR A 212 -10.18 14.13 -2.55
N ILE A 213 -10.69 13.44 -3.56
CA ILE A 213 -10.86 14.00 -4.89
C ILE A 213 -12.12 14.84 -4.83
N ASP A 214 -11.96 16.15 -4.87
CA ASP A 214 -13.11 17.05 -4.99
C ASP A 214 -13.70 16.85 -6.37
N GLY A 215 -14.89 16.27 -6.41
CA GLY A 215 -15.61 16.07 -7.64
C GLY A 215 -15.78 17.43 -8.31
N SER A 216 -15.21 17.60 -9.50
CA SER A 216 -15.60 18.69 -10.37
C SER A 216 -17.12 18.63 -10.51
N SER A 217 -17.80 19.55 -9.85
CA SER A 217 -19.23 19.80 -10.07
C SER A 217 -19.39 20.13 -11.55
N THR A 218 -19.80 19.16 -12.35
CA THR A 218 -20.36 19.39 -13.68
C THR A 218 -21.86 19.38 -13.60
#